data_9d4c6543e0278f4576a8a059aae7cede
#
_entry.id   9d4c6543e0278f4576a8a059aae7cede
#
_cell.length_a   1.000
_cell.length_b   1.000
_cell.length_c   1.000
_cell.angle_alpha   90.00
_cell.angle_beta   90.00
_cell.angle_gamma   90.00
#
_symmetry.space_group_name_H-M   'P 1'
#
loop_
_entity.id
_entity.type
_entity.pdbx_description
1 polymer ?
#
loop_
_entity_poly.entity_id
_entity_poly.type
_entity_poly.pdbx_seq_one_letter_code
_entity_poly.pdbx_strand_id
1 'polypeptide(L)'
;MPKIKEIEYTPNPNARKFVLAEPLTFGVVRSYESLEESLDDILASKLLSIPHVVSVFYVDNWITITQDGNKDWTGLLRQVAEPIRESKGASEESEKFAETAEWLQDDSNLSDEDKEKLQRIREVIDMEIRPYLQGDGGDLHIVGLEQNYLQVHYQGACGSCPSSLTGTLSGIQYLVQRID
;
A
#
# COMPACT_ATOMS: atom_id res chain seq x y z
N MET A 1 -1.02 -18.39 -13.15
CA MET A 1 -1.24 -17.05 -13.78
C MET A 1 -2.45 -16.42 -13.11
N PRO A 2 -2.27 -15.35 -12.35
CA PRO A 2 -3.36 -14.74 -11.60
C PRO A 2 -4.47 -14.27 -12.54
N LYS A 3 -5.71 -14.68 -12.24
CA LYS A 3 -6.88 -14.21 -13.00
C LYS A 3 -7.47 -13.00 -12.28
N ILE A 4 -7.70 -11.91 -13.00
CA ILE A 4 -8.43 -10.77 -12.46
C ILE A 4 -9.90 -11.19 -12.33
N LYS A 5 -10.40 -11.20 -11.09
CA LYS A 5 -11.79 -11.51 -10.75
C LYS A 5 -12.67 -10.28 -10.91
N GLU A 6 -12.17 -9.15 -10.43
CA GLU A 6 -12.93 -7.90 -10.33
C GLU A 6 -11.99 -6.71 -10.42
N ILE A 7 -12.50 -5.58 -10.91
CA ILE A 7 -11.84 -4.28 -10.90
C ILE A 7 -12.72 -3.34 -10.10
N GLU A 8 -12.24 -2.93 -8.94
CA GLU A 8 -12.97 -2.08 -8.02
C GLU A 8 -12.59 -0.60 -8.22
N TYR A 9 -13.58 0.26 -8.07
CA TYR A 9 -13.35 1.69 -7.95
C TYR A 9 -12.86 1.99 -6.54
N THR A 10 -11.96 2.94 -6.43
CA THR A 10 -11.46 3.44 -5.14
C THR A 10 -11.93 4.87 -4.93
N PRO A 11 -11.91 5.42 -3.71
CA PRO A 11 -12.19 6.83 -3.46
C PRO A 11 -11.25 7.77 -4.22
N ASN A 12 -10.05 7.29 -4.57
CA ASN A 12 -9.14 8.00 -5.45
C ASN A 12 -9.52 7.75 -6.92
N PRO A 13 -10.01 8.76 -7.68
CA PRO A 13 -10.41 8.58 -9.08
C PRO A 13 -9.25 8.13 -9.99
N ASN A 14 -8.03 8.42 -9.57
CA ASN A 14 -6.81 8.06 -10.30
C ASN A 14 -6.29 6.67 -9.95
N ALA A 15 -6.97 5.93 -9.08
CA ALA A 15 -6.59 4.57 -8.72
C ALA A 15 -7.67 3.54 -9.10
N ARG A 16 -7.23 2.30 -9.37
CA ARG A 16 -8.10 1.13 -9.55
C ARG A 16 -7.50 -0.04 -8.81
N LYS A 17 -8.36 -0.76 -8.09
CA LYS A 17 -8.01 -1.98 -7.36
C LYS A 17 -8.44 -3.19 -8.17
N PHE A 18 -7.51 -4.07 -8.46
CA PHE A 18 -7.72 -5.32 -9.19
C PHE A 18 -7.69 -6.46 -8.18
N VAL A 19 -8.81 -7.13 -8.00
CA VAL A 19 -8.94 -8.31 -7.15
C VAL A 19 -8.62 -9.55 -7.99
N LEU A 20 -7.74 -10.41 -7.49
CA LEU A 20 -7.22 -11.57 -8.19
C LEU A 20 -7.79 -12.88 -7.61
N ALA A 21 -7.80 -13.93 -8.42
CA ALA A 21 -8.20 -15.25 -7.98
C ALA A 21 -7.10 -15.96 -7.17
N GLU A 22 -5.85 -15.59 -7.42
CA GLU A 22 -4.66 -16.19 -6.81
C GLU A 22 -3.83 -15.08 -6.16
N PRO A 23 -3.20 -15.33 -5.01
CA PRO A 23 -2.42 -14.32 -4.34
C PRO A 23 -1.12 -13.99 -5.10
N LEU A 24 -0.68 -12.75 -4.97
CA LEU A 24 0.63 -12.25 -5.41
C LEU A 24 1.67 -12.33 -4.29
N THR A 25 1.21 -12.22 -3.03
CA THR A 25 2.02 -12.35 -1.81
C THR A 25 1.21 -13.08 -0.74
N PHE A 26 1.85 -13.40 0.38
CA PHE A 26 1.19 -13.95 1.58
C PHE A 26 1.49 -13.02 2.77
N GLY A 27 0.65 -12.00 2.96
CA GLY A 27 0.77 -11.00 4.03
C GLY A 27 1.89 -9.97 3.82
N VAL A 28 2.63 -10.06 2.72
CA VAL A 28 3.72 -9.12 2.41
C VAL A 28 3.18 -7.96 1.58
N VAL A 29 3.27 -6.77 2.13
CA VAL A 29 2.93 -5.52 1.43
C VAL A 29 4.08 -5.13 0.49
N ARG A 30 3.73 -4.78 -0.74
CA ARG A 30 4.66 -4.24 -1.72
C ARG A 30 4.12 -2.93 -2.27
N SER A 31 4.94 -1.89 -2.18
CA SER A 31 4.59 -0.53 -2.61
C SER A 31 5.75 0.10 -3.36
N TYR A 32 5.48 0.65 -4.54
CA TYR A 32 6.47 1.25 -5.42
C TYR A 32 5.91 2.51 -6.04
N GLU A 33 6.65 3.61 -5.95
CA GLU A 33 6.30 4.91 -6.50
C GLU A 33 7.22 5.35 -7.65
N SER A 34 8.26 4.57 -7.91
CA SER A 34 9.19 4.81 -9.01
C SER A 34 9.67 3.51 -9.66
N LEU A 35 10.10 3.62 -10.91
CA LEU A 35 10.70 2.50 -11.62
C LEU A 35 11.99 2.02 -10.94
N GLU A 36 12.77 2.95 -10.35
CA GLU A 36 14.02 2.63 -9.67
C GLU A 36 13.80 1.75 -8.45
N GLU A 37 12.76 2.02 -7.66
CA GLU A 37 12.39 1.21 -6.49
C GLU A 37 11.91 -0.20 -6.87
N SER A 38 11.37 -0.37 -8.07
CA SER A 38 10.75 -1.61 -8.54
C SER A 38 11.68 -2.54 -9.31
N LEU A 39 12.98 -2.23 -9.42
CA LEU A 39 13.91 -2.98 -10.29
C LEU A 39 14.00 -4.47 -9.93
N ASP A 40 13.88 -4.81 -8.66
CA ASP A 40 13.92 -6.19 -8.17
C ASP A 40 12.55 -6.89 -8.23
N ASP A 41 11.50 -6.16 -8.66
CA ASP A 41 10.14 -6.67 -8.79
C ASP A 41 9.66 -6.59 -10.25
N ILE A 42 9.66 -7.72 -10.92
CA ILE A 42 9.33 -7.81 -12.34
C ILE A 42 7.92 -7.30 -12.65
N LEU A 43 6.93 -7.57 -11.78
CA LEU A 43 5.56 -7.13 -11.98
C LEU A 43 5.46 -5.61 -11.83
N ALA A 44 5.98 -5.08 -10.73
CA ALA A 44 5.97 -3.65 -10.45
C ALA A 44 6.74 -2.86 -11.53
N SER A 45 7.94 -3.31 -11.91
CA SER A 45 8.72 -2.70 -13.00
C SER A 45 7.97 -2.66 -14.34
N LYS A 46 7.32 -3.75 -14.72
CA LYS A 46 6.50 -3.79 -15.95
C LYS A 46 5.35 -2.80 -15.89
N LEU A 47 4.67 -2.71 -14.74
CA LEU A 47 3.53 -1.81 -14.57
C LEU A 47 3.96 -0.34 -14.54
N LEU A 48 5.03 0.00 -13.82
CA LEU A 48 5.57 1.37 -13.76
C LEU A 48 6.22 1.81 -15.08
N SER A 49 6.58 0.88 -15.95
CA SER A 49 7.03 1.21 -17.31
C SER A 49 5.87 1.61 -18.25
N ILE A 50 4.62 1.41 -17.85
CA ILE A 50 3.46 1.85 -18.63
C ILE A 50 3.28 3.36 -18.46
N PRO A 51 3.22 4.15 -19.55
CA PRO A 51 3.03 5.58 -19.47
C PRO A 51 1.80 5.95 -18.62
N HIS A 52 1.93 6.96 -17.78
CA HIS A 52 0.93 7.45 -16.84
C HIS A 52 0.71 6.62 -15.58
N VAL A 53 1.29 5.43 -15.41
CA VAL A 53 1.30 4.72 -14.14
C VAL A 53 2.37 5.34 -13.25
N VAL A 54 1.97 5.75 -12.04
CA VAL A 54 2.84 6.46 -11.07
C VAL A 54 3.03 5.70 -9.77
N SER A 55 2.15 4.76 -9.45
CA SER A 55 2.30 3.93 -8.25
C SER A 55 1.68 2.55 -8.46
N VAL A 56 2.34 1.55 -7.90
CA VAL A 56 1.91 0.16 -7.85
C VAL A 56 1.97 -0.31 -6.41
N PHE A 57 0.84 -0.78 -5.90
CA PHE A 57 0.72 -1.30 -4.55
C PHE A 57 0.01 -2.65 -4.57
N TYR A 58 0.52 -3.66 -3.88
CA TYR A 58 -0.17 -4.94 -3.77
C TYR A 58 0.16 -5.71 -2.50
N VAL A 59 -0.81 -6.47 -2.07
CA VAL A 59 -0.73 -7.42 -0.97
C VAL A 59 -1.74 -8.55 -1.23
N ASP A 60 -1.36 -9.76 -0.87
CA ASP A 60 -2.17 -10.95 -1.03
C ASP A 60 -2.78 -11.08 -2.44
N ASN A 61 -4.09 -11.07 -2.56
CA ASN A 61 -4.80 -11.30 -3.81
C ASN A 61 -5.37 -10.02 -4.45
N TRP A 62 -4.79 -8.86 -4.18
CA TRP A 62 -5.21 -7.63 -4.84
C TRP A 62 -4.04 -6.69 -5.13
N ILE A 63 -4.18 -5.91 -6.18
CA ILE A 63 -3.21 -4.92 -6.65
C ILE A 63 -3.92 -3.62 -6.99
N THR A 64 -3.38 -2.51 -6.53
CA THR A 64 -3.84 -1.17 -6.86
C THR A 64 -2.84 -0.49 -7.77
N ILE A 65 -3.34 0.05 -8.87
CA ILE A 65 -2.59 0.87 -9.81
C ILE A 65 -3.08 2.29 -9.72
N THR A 66 -2.18 3.23 -9.55
CA THR A 66 -2.46 4.67 -9.55
C THR A 66 -1.84 5.32 -10.77
N GLN A 67 -2.59 6.19 -11.42
CA GLN A 67 -2.15 6.95 -12.59
C GLN A 67 -2.06 8.46 -12.28
N ASP A 68 -1.40 9.24 -13.14
CA ASP A 68 -1.11 10.66 -12.96
C ASP A 68 -2.31 11.62 -13.21
N GLY A 69 -3.48 11.09 -13.53
CA GLY A 69 -4.69 11.88 -13.85
C GLY A 69 -4.79 12.35 -15.29
N ASN A 70 -3.79 12.08 -16.13
CA ASN A 70 -3.73 12.57 -17.51
C ASN A 70 -4.26 11.56 -18.55
N LYS A 71 -4.70 10.37 -18.10
CA LYS A 71 -5.18 9.32 -18.98
C LYS A 71 -6.53 8.75 -18.52
N ASP A 72 -7.39 8.49 -19.49
CA ASP A 72 -8.63 7.76 -19.22
C ASP A 72 -8.33 6.27 -18.95
N TRP A 73 -9.02 5.73 -17.95
CA TRP A 73 -8.88 4.32 -17.54
C TRP A 73 -9.26 3.35 -18.66
N THR A 74 -10.18 3.69 -19.55
CA THR A 74 -10.59 2.80 -20.64
C THR A 74 -9.40 2.32 -21.49
N GLY A 75 -8.48 3.23 -21.79
CA GLY A 75 -7.25 2.89 -22.54
C GLY A 75 -6.18 2.24 -21.69
N LEU A 76 -6.12 2.54 -20.39
CA LEU A 76 -5.07 2.08 -19.49
C LEU A 76 -5.36 0.68 -18.92
N LEU A 77 -6.63 0.36 -18.64
CA LEU A 77 -7.03 -0.93 -18.05
C LEU A 77 -6.48 -2.14 -18.78
N ARG A 78 -6.50 -2.12 -20.11
CA ARG A 78 -6.00 -3.23 -20.91
C ARG A 78 -4.49 -3.39 -20.77
N GLN A 79 -3.76 -2.27 -20.75
CA GLN A 79 -2.30 -2.26 -20.66
C GLN A 79 -1.83 -2.78 -19.31
N VAL A 80 -2.50 -2.37 -18.21
CA VAL A 80 -2.14 -2.83 -16.86
C VAL A 80 -2.60 -4.26 -16.58
N ALA A 81 -3.71 -4.71 -17.18
CA ALA A 81 -4.22 -6.06 -16.99
C ALA A 81 -3.32 -7.14 -17.60
N GLU A 82 -2.58 -6.84 -18.63
CA GLU A 82 -1.69 -7.79 -19.32
C GLU A 82 -0.52 -8.23 -18.42
N PRO A 83 0.32 -7.33 -17.86
CA PRO A 83 1.37 -7.71 -16.91
C PRO A 83 0.85 -8.44 -15.67
N ILE A 84 -0.32 -8.03 -15.16
CA ILE A 84 -0.95 -8.69 -14.00
C ILE A 84 -1.26 -10.15 -14.31
N ARG A 85 -1.84 -10.44 -15.47
CA ARG A 85 -2.17 -11.80 -15.91
C ARG A 85 -0.95 -12.66 -16.19
N GLU A 86 0.13 -12.05 -16.66
CA GLU A 86 1.40 -12.73 -16.95
C GLU A 86 2.26 -12.97 -15.71
N SER A 87 1.95 -12.29 -14.59
CA SER A 87 2.73 -12.41 -13.38
C SER A 87 2.71 -13.83 -12.83
N LYS A 88 3.71 -14.17 -12.07
CA LYS A 88 3.72 -15.38 -11.26
C LYS A 88 2.93 -15.10 -9.98
N GLY A 89 2.09 -16.04 -9.56
CA GLY A 89 1.47 -15.97 -8.23
C GLY A 89 2.53 -16.04 -7.13
N ALA A 90 2.08 -15.82 -5.89
CA ALA A 90 2.94 -15.93 -4.72
C ALA A 90 3.65 -17.28 -4.65
N SER A 91 4.92 -17.28 -4.29
CA SER A 91 5.70 -18.47 -4.01
C SER A 91 6.49 -18.25 -2.71
N GLU A 92 6.70 -19.32 -1.93
CA GLU A 92 7.46 -19.26 -0.68
C GLU A 92 8.90 -18.73 -0.89
N GLU A 93 9.45 -18.85 -2.10
CA GLU A 93 10.75 -18.29 -2.44
C GLU A 93 10.72 -16.76 -2.62
N SER A 94 9.59 -16.21 -3.08
CA SER A 94 9.44 -14.75 -3.26
C SER A 94 9.27 -14.01 -1.94
N GLU A 95 8.95 -14.71 -0.85
CA GLU A 95 8.76 -14.12 0.48
C GLU A 95 10.07 -13.93 1.23
N LYS A 96 11.10 -14.75 0.98
CA LYS A 96 12.40 -14.63 1.63
C LYS A 96 13.12 -13.30 1.33
N PHE A 97 12.78 -12.65 0.23
CA PHE A 97 13.29 -11.31 -0.11
C PHE A 97 12.53 -10.17 0.58
N ALA A 98 11.35 -10.44 1.14
CA ALA A 98 10.50 -9.42 1.76
C ALA A 98 10.83 -9.16 3.24
N GLU A 99 11.54 -10.07 3.91
CA GLU A 99 12.01 -9.88 5.29
C GLU A 99 13.09 -8.78 5.44
N THR A 100 13.61 -8.29 4.32
CA THR A 100 14.60 -7.18 4.29
C THR A 100 13.99 -5.84 3.87
N ALA A 101 12.69 -5.66 3.99
CA ALA A 101 12.11 -4.34 3.78
C ALA A 101 12.67 -3.38 4.84
N GLU A 102 13.49 -2.44 4.42
CA GLU A 102 14.14 -1.38 5.21
C GLU A 102 13.16 -0.45 5.97
N TRP A 103 11.89 -0.77 5.95
CA TRP A 103 10.81 -0.09 6.69
C TRP A 103 10.67 -0.57 8.15
N LEU A 104 11.50 -1.52 8.59
CA LEU A 104 11.60 -1.87 9.99
C LEU A 104 12.21 -0.69 10.73
N GLN A 105 11.34 0.05 11.37
CA GLN A 105 11.70 1.20 12.19
C GLN A 105 12.78 0.82 13.18
N ASP A 106 13.83 1.60 13.19
CA ASP A 106 14.79 1.58 14.29
C ASP A 106 14.16 2.24 15.53
N ASP A 107 13.32 1.48 16.22
CA ASP A 107 12.73 1.88 17.50
C ASP A 107 13.80 1.92 18.62
N SER A 108 15.07 1.68 18.31
CA SER A 108 16.17 1.58 19.28
C SER A 108 16.41 2.88 20.05
N ASN A 109 16.06 4.01 19.46
CA ASN A 109 16.24 5.35 20.04
C ASN A 109 15.05 5.83 20.89
N LEU A 110 13.95 5.06 20.92
CA LEU A 110 12.76 5.42 21.68
C LEU A 110 12.90 5.00 23.15
N SER A 111 12.31 5.79 24.06
CA SER A 111 12.15 5.39 25.44
C SER A 111 11.23 4.16 25.56
N ASP A 112 11.30 3.42 26.67
CA ASP A 112 10.44 2.25 26.87
C ASP A 112 8.95 2.66 26.91
N GLU A 113 8.65 3.85 27.44
CA GLU A 113 7.29 4.45 27.45
C GLU A 113 6.80 4.74 26.02
N ASP A 114 7.65 5.35 25.18
CA ASP A 114 7.30 5.63 23.77
C ASP A 114 7.12 4.34 22.94
N LYS A 115 7.90 3.30 23.24
CA LYS A 115 7.72 1.99 22.62
C LYS A 115 6.39 1.35 22.94
N GLU A 116 5.99 1.38 24.22
CA GLU A 116 4.67 0.88 24.64
C GLU A 116 3.54 1.70 24.00
N LYS A 117 3.68 3.01 23.97
CA LYS A 117 2.71 3.91 23.31
C LYS A 117 2.61 3.61 21.81
N LEU A 118 3.73 3.47 21.12
CA LEU A 118 3.78 3.15 19.70
C LEU A 118 3.15 1.79 19.40
N GLN A 119 3.39 0.80 20.26
CA GLN A 119 2.77 -0.53 20.09
C GLN A 119 1.24 -0.46 20.22
N ARG A 120 0.70 0.28 21.17
CA ARG A 120 -0.76 0.49 21.31
C ARG A 120 -1.33 1.21 20.09
N ILE A 121 -0.61 2.22 19.58
CA ILE A 121 -1.01 2.95 18.36
C ILE A 121 -1.07 2.00 17.17
N ARG A 122 -0.06 1.12 16.97
CA ARG A 122 -0.05 0.12 15.93
C ARG A 122 -1.26 -0.80 16.01
N GLU A 123 -1.57 -1.33 17.18
CA GLU A 123 -2.72 -2.22 17.40
C GLU A 123 -4.06 -1.54 17.06
N VAL A 124 -4.25 -0.29 17.45
CA VAL A 124 -5.47 0.45 17.14
C VAL A 124 -5.58 0.76 15.66
N ILE A 125 -4.50 1.15 15.01
CA ILE A 125 -4.47 1.40 13.57
C ILE A 125 -4.76 0.11 12.80
N ASP A 126 -4.16 -1.01 13.19
CA ASP A 126 -4.35 -2.29 12.53
C ASP A 126 -5.80 -2.81 12.65
N MET A 127 -6.44 -2.56 13.79
CA MET A 127 -7.81 -3.00 14.02
C MET A 127 -8.87 -2.05 13.46
N GLU A 128 -8.68 -0.74 13.57
CA GLU A 128 -9.72 0.25 13.30
C GLU A 128 -9.52 1.04 12.00
N ILE A 129 -8.30 1.17 11.49
CA ILE A 129 -7.99 2.00 10.32
C ILE A 129 -7.62 1.17 9.10
N ARG A 130 -6.68 0.24 9.26
CA ARG A 130 -6.11 -0.55 8.15
C ARG A 130 -7.16 -1.29 7.31
N PRO A 131 -8.21 -1.94 7.88
CA PRO A 131 -9.22 -2.61 7.08
C PRO A 131 -9.97 -1.67 6.12
N TYR A 132 -10.21 -0.42 6.52
CA TYR A 132 -10.85 0.57 5.65
C TYR A 132 -9.92 1.01 4.53
N LEU A 133 -8.63 1.28 4.85
CA LEU A 133 -7.65 1.66 3.83
C LEU A 133 -7.45 0.56 2.79
N GLN A 134 -7.37 -0.69 3.23
CA GLN A 134 -7.26 -1.84 2.34
C GLN A 134 -8.53 -2.06 1.51
N GLY A 135 -9.70 -1.78 2.08
CA GLY A 135 -10.97 -1.70 1.33
C GLY A 135 -10.87 -0.69 0.19
N ASP A 136 -10.30 0.47 0.47
CA ASP A 136 -10.12 1.57 -0.49
C ASP A 136 -8.92 1.38 -1.45
N GLY A 137 -8.22 0.26 -1.35
CA GLY A 137 -7.10 -0.08 -2.24
C GLY A 137 -5.77 0.56 -1.87
N GLY A 138 -5.58 0.90 -0.61
CA GLY A 138 -4.33 1.43 -0.07
C GLY A 138 -4.03 0.89 1.32
N ASP A 139 -3.02 1.46 1.93
CA ASP A 139 -2.60 1.17 3.30
C ASP A 139 -1.88 2.37 3.89
N LEU A 140 -1.51 2.28 5.15
CA LEU A 140 -0.58 3.21 5.77
C LEU A 140 0.51 2.46 6.51
N HIS A 141 1.68 3.07 6.54
CA HIS A 141 2.83 2.62 7.28
C HIS A 141 3.19 3.66 8.36
N ILE A 142 3.45 3.20 9.59
CA ILE A 142 3.94 4.07 10.65
C ILE A 142 5.45 4.20 10.46
N VAL A 143 5.92 5.41 10.21
CA VAL A 143 7.34 5.71 10.01
C VAL A 143 8.05 5.90 11.35
N GLY A 144 7.40 6.50 12.34
CA GLY A 144 7.99 6.70 13.65
C GLY A 144 7.13 7.55 14.59
N LEU A 145 7.62 7.66 15.83
CA LEU A 145 7.09 8.56 16.84
C LEU A 145 8.23 9.47 17.30
N GLU A 146 8.10 10.77 17.07
CA GLU A 146 9.08 11.76 17.48
C GLU A 146 8.39 12.92 18.21
N GLN A 147 8.83 13.22 19.44
CA GLN A 147 8.30 14.34 20.24
C GLN A 147 6.75 14.40 20.30
N ASN A 148 6.09 13.23 20.44
CA ASN A 148 4.63 13.07 20.39
C ASN A 148 3.99 13.29 18.98
N TYR A 149 4.78 13.37 17.93
CA TYR A 149 4.28 13.38 16.55
C TYR A 149 4.40 11.99 15.92
N LEU A 150 3.26 11.39 15.59
CA LEU A 150 3.22 10.14 14.84
C LEU A 150 3.46 10.46 13.35
N GLN A 151 4.53 9.90 12.81
CA GLN A 151 4.83 9.99 11.38
C GLN A 151 4.22 8.79 10.66
N VAL A 152 3.41 9.04 9.65
CA VAL A 152 2.76 8.01 8.84
C VAL A 152 3.02 8.24 7.36
N HIS A 153 3.15 7.16 6.61
CA HIS A 153 3.27 7.17 5.15
C HIS A 153 2.09 6.40 4.56
N TYR A 154 1.29 7.06 3.72
CA TYR A 154 0.19 6.42 3.01
C TYR A 154 0.69 5.76 1.72
N GLN A 155 0.15 4.59 1.41
CA GLN A 155 0.54 3.77 0.27
C GLN A 155 -0.66 3.43 -0.62
N GLY A 156 -0.39 3.04 -1.87
CA GLY A 156 -1.42 2.67 -2.83
C GLY A 156 -2.38 3.81 -3.18
N ALA A 157 -3.68 3.52 -3.29
CA ALA A 157 -4.69 4.53 -3.60
C ALA A 157 -4.73 5.69 -2.61
N CYS A 158 -4.34 5.45 -1.35
CA CYS A 158 -4.37 6.42 -0.27
C CYS A 158 -3.24 7.45 -0.37
N GLY A 159 -2.10 7.11 -0.97
CA GLY A 159 -0.91 7.97 -1.07
C GLY A 159 -1.15 9.28 -1.82
N SER A 160 -2.01 9.28 -2.82
CA SER A 160 -2.37 10.47 -3.62
C SER A 160 -3.85 10.87 -3.52
N CYS A 161 -4.60 10.29 -2.57
CA CYS A 161 -6.02 10.55 -2.41
C CYS A 161 -6.27 11.79 -1.54
N PRO A 162 -6.94 12.84 -2.05
CA PRO A 162 -7.28 14.01 -1.25
C PRO A 162 -8.15 13.69 -0.02
N SER A 163 -9.01 12.67 -0.12
CA SER A 163 -9.89 12.25 0.97
C SER A 163 -9.11 11.59 2.12
N SER A 164 -8.04 10.86 1.82
CA SER A 164 -7.20 10.22 2.84
C SER A 164 -6.44 11.25 3.66
N LEU A 165 -5.96 12.32 3.02
CA LEU A 165 -5.21 13.38 3.70
C LEU A 165 -6.06 14.19 4.68
N THR A 166 -7.38 14.23 4.52
CA THR A 166 -8.27 15.00 5.42
C THR A 166 -9.07 14.11 6.34
N GLY A 167 -9.76 13.10 5.81
CA GLY A 167 -10.69 12.26 6.56
C GLY A 167 -9.96 11.24 7.43
N THR A 168 -9.10 10.42 6.83
CA THR A 168 -8.38 9.36 7.55
C THR A 168 -7.39 9.91 8.55
N LEU A 169 -6.68 10.99 8.19
CA LEU A 169 -5.75 11.65 9.11
C LEU A 169 -6.46 12.16 10.38
N SER A 170 -7.63 12.78 10.21
CA SER A 170 -8.45 13.23 11.36
C SER A 170 -8.93 12.05 12.22
N GLY A 171 -9.30 10.93 11.59
CA GLY A 171 -9.65 9.70 12.29
C GLY A 171 -8.48 9.13 13.10
N ILE A 172 -7.30 9.05 12.51
CA ILE A 172 -6.08 8.62 13.20
C ILE A 172 -5.76 9.54 14.38
N GLN A 173 -5.78 10.85 14.18
CA GLN A 173 -5.53 11.83 15.24
C GLN A 173 -6.50 11.65 16.42
N TYR A 174 -7.79 11.45 16.12
CA TYR A 174 -8.80 11.21 17.16
C TYR A 174 -8.53 9.94 17.96
N LEU A 175 -8.16 8.84 17.27
CA LEU A 175 -7.87 7.57 17.93
C LEU A 175 -6.58 7.64 18.74
N VAL A 176 -5.51 8.22 18.20
CA VAL A 176 -4.22 8.35 18.89
C VAL A 176 -4.32 9.22 20.15
N GLN A 177 -5.12 10.29 20.14
CA GLN A 177 -5.35 11.15 21.30
C GLN A 177 -6.06 10.43 22.46
N ARG A 178 -6.63 9.26 22.24
CA ARG A 178 -7.31 8.45 23.28
C ARG A 178 -6.43 7.33 23.86
N ILE A 179 -5.20 7.21 23.40
CA ILE A 179 -4.25 6.16 23.83
C ILE A 179 -3.38 6.63 25.01
N ASP A 180 -3.67 7.70 25.66
CA ASP A 180 -2.97 8.17 26.88
C ASP A 180 -3.13 7.23 28.08
#